data_bfedb33606f6ee1717660d4766006b01
#
_entry.id   bfedb33606f6ee1717660d4766006b01
#
_cell.length_a   1.000
_cell.length_b   1.000
_cell.length_c   1.000
_cell.angle_alpha   90.00
_cell.angle_beta   90.00
_cell.angle_gamma   90.00
#
_symmetry.space_group_name_H-M   'P 1'
#
loop_
_entity.id
_entity.type
_entity.pdbx_description
1 polymer ?
#
loop_
_entity_poly.entity_id
_entity_poly.type
_entity_poly.pdbx_seq_one_letter_code
_entity_poly.pdbx_strand_id
1 'polypeptide(L)'
;MARSRIEDVEVAPPDGDTLAIRGALTFATSARALAEGRRTLAAGAQTHLDLAGVTHADSAGLACVIALVAAANRSGRRLRIAGWPEGLRALAEVCDVATLLEPETQPA
;
A
#
# COMPACT_ATOMS: atom_id res chain seq x y z
N MET A 1 -0.63 -28.23 -4.91
CA MET A 1 -0.86 -27.74 -5.63
C MET A 1 -0.49 -26.52 -5.78
N ALA A 2 -0.11 -26.22 -6.57
CA ALA A 2 0.34 -25.00 -6.74
C ALA A 2 -0.69 -24.08 -7.02
N ARG A 3 -0.72 -22.95 -6.54
CA ARG A 3 -1.63 -22.09 -6.82
C ARG A 3 -1.00 -20.97 -7.45
N SER A 4 -1.59 -20.26 -8.22
CA SER A 4 -1.05 -19.13 -8.92
C SER A 4 -0.61 -18.09 -7.94
N ARG A 5 0.60 -17.68 -8.07
CA ARG A 5 1.06 -16.70 -7.21
C ARG A 5 0.56 -15.36 -7.52
N ILE A 6 0.06 -15.10 -8.72
CA ILE A 6 -0.46 -13.80 -9.05
C ILE A 6 -1.77 -13.52 -8.38
N GLU A 7 -2.35 -14.54 -7.74
CA GLU A 7 -3.58 -14.33 -7.01
C GLU A 7 -3.35 -14.11 -5.54
N ASP A 8 -2.12 -14.02 -5.11
CA ASP A 8 -1.81 -13.89 -3.71
C ASP A 8 -1.02 -12.61 -3.47
N VAL A 9 -0.91 -12.23 -2.21
CA VAL A 9 -0.22 -11.03 -1.84
C VAL A 9 0.77 -11.36 -0.72
N GLU A 10 1.84 -10.63 -0.68
CA GLU A 10 2.82 -10.76 0.38
C GLU A 10 3.09 -9.40 0.97
N VAL A 11 3.02 -9.29 2.29
CA VAL A 11 3.47 -8.10 3.00
C VAL A 11 4.84 -8.46 3.52
N ALA A 12 5.85 -7.93 2.89
CA ALA A 12 7.22 -8.32 3.18
C ALA A 12 7.65 -7.80 4.54
N PRO A 13 8.59 -8.49 5.18
CA PRO A 13 9.11 -7.97 6.45
C PRO A 13 9.69 -6.59 6.25
N PRO A 14 9.60 -5.75 7.26
CA PRO A 14 10.12 -4.40 7.12
C PRO A 14 11.61 -4.40 6.83
N ASP A 15 12.03 -3.47 6.01
CA ASP A 15 13.43 -3.31 5.67
C ASP A 15 13.74 -1.85 5.93
N GLY A 16 14.37 -1.56 7.06
CA GLY A 16 14.60 -0.20 7.45
C GLY A 16 13.30 0.52 7.70
N ASP A 17 13.05 1.58 6.98
CA ASP A 17 11.83 2.35 7.13
C ASP A 17 10.80 2.05 6.05
N THR A 18 10.94 0.94 5.36
CA THR A 18 10.09 0.61 4.23
C THR A 18 9.23 -0.62 4.50
N LEU A 19 7.95 -0.50 4.20
CA LEU A 19 7.02 -1.61 4.20
C LEU A 19 6.70 -1.90 2.74
N ALA A 20 6.90 -3.13 2.30
CA ALA A 20 6.68 -3.48 0.91
C ALA A 20 5.52 -4.46 0.78
N ILE A 21 4.70 -4.26 -0.25
CA ILE A 21 3.62 -5.17 -0.59
C ILE A 21 3.91 -5.68 -1.99
N ARG A 22 3.79 -6.97 -2.18
CA ARG A 22 4.08 -7.60 -3.45
C ARG A 22 2.96 -8.51 -3.86
N GLY A 23 2.82 -8.73 -5.16
CA GLY A 23 1.84 -9.66 -5.69
C GLY A 23 0.54 -8.99 -6.02
N ALA A 24 -0.56 -9.71 -5.84
CA ALA A 24 -1.87 -9.22 -6.24
C ALA A 24 -2.56 -8.57 -5.05
N LEU A 25 -2.82 -7.29 -5.17
CA LEU A 25 -3.49 -6.54 -4.12
C LEU A 25 -4.89 -6.24 -4.62
N THR A 26 -5.81 -7.17 -4.37
CA THR A 26 -7.14 -7.17 -4.95
C THR A 26 -8.18 -7.39 -3.88
N PHE A 27 -9.43 -7.44 -4.31
CA PHE A 27 -10.53 -7.71 -3.40
C PHE A 27 -10.28 -8.98 -2.60
N ALA A 28 -9.72 -10.00 -3.24
CA ALA A 28 -9.52 -11.28 -2.55
C ALA A 28 -8.43 -11.23 -1.48
N THR A 29 -7.49 -10.30 -1.59
CA THR A 29 -6.32 -10.29 -0.72
C THR A 29 -6.22 -9.06 0.15
N SER A 30 -7.03 -8.04 -0.12
CA SER A 30 -6.80 -6.73 0.51
C SER A 30 -7.01 -6.76 2.00
N ALA A 31 -7.97 -7.55 2.50
CA ALA A 31 -8.22 -7.59 3.93
C ALA A 31 -7.01 -8.14 4.69
N ARG A 32 -6.39 -9.19 4.13
CA ARG A 32 -5.22 -9.76 4.77
C ARG A 32 -4.03 -8.81 4.68
N ALA A 33 -3.86 -8.20 3.52
CA ALA A 33 -2.76 -7.26 3.35
C ALA A 33 -2.91 -6.07 4.29
N LEU A 34 -4.13 -5.59 4.46
CA LEU A 34 -4.37 -4.47 5.36
C LEU A 34 -4.09 -4.86 6.80
N ALA A 35 -4.54 -6.04 7.23
CA ALA A 35 -4.31 -6.47 8.60
C ALA A 35 -2.83 -6.61 8.89
N GLU A 36 -2.09 -7.23 7.97
CA GLU A 36 -0.67 -7.42 8.19
C GLU A 36 0.08 -6.10 8.11
N GLY A 37 -0.32 -5.24 7.18
CA GLY A 37 0.32 -3.94 7.05
C GLY A 37 0.11 -3.08 8.29
N ARG A 38 -1.11 -3.09 8.82
CA ARG A 38 -1.39 -2.34 10.03
C ARG A 38 -0.57 -2.84 11.19
N ARG A 39 -0.43 -4.15 11.31
CA ARG A 39 0.35 -4.71 12.39
C ARG A 39 1.80 -4.29 12.30
N THR A 40 2.35 -4.30 11.09
CA THR A 40 3.72 -3.86 10.87
C THR A 40 3.89 -2.39 11.18
N LEU A 41 2.94 -1.57 10.75
CA LEU A 41 3.03 -0.14 11.00
C LEU A 41 2.91 0.17 12.49
N ALA A 42 2.11 -0.59 13.20
CA ALA A 42 1.94 -0.36 14.64
C ALA A 42 3.19 -0.75 15.41
N ALA A 43 3.93 -1.74 14.92
CA ALA A 43 5.09 -2.23 15.66
C ALA A 43 6.37 -1.51 15.27
N GLY A 44 6.38 -0.72 14.23
CA GLY A 44 7.59 -0.13 13.73
C GLY A 44 7.46 1.35 13.47
N ALA A 45 8.38 1.88 12.69
CA ALA A 45 8.42 3.29 12.39
C ALA A 45 8.58 3.53 10.90
N GLN A 46 7.94 2.71 10.09
CA GLN A 46 8.07 2.83 8.66
C GLN A 46 7.48 4.15 8.17
N THR A 47 8.15 4.75 7.20
CA THR A 47 7.73 5.98 6.58
C THR A 47 7.57 5.84 5.07
N HIS A 48 7.84 4.65 4.54
CA HIS A 48 7.71 4.41 3.10
C HIS A 48 6.91 3.14 2.85
N LEU A 49 6.05 3.19 1.85
CA LEU A 49 5.29 2.04 1.39
C LEU A 49 5.71 1.78 -0.03
N ASP A 50 6.33 0.64 -0.28
CA ASP A 50 6.85 0.29 -1.59
C ASP A 50 5.88 -0.65 -2.28
N LEU A 51 5.31 -0.21 -3.39
CA LEU A 51 4.36 -0.99 -4.16
C LEU A 51 4.94 -1.49 -5.47
N ALA A 52 6.25 -1.38 -5.65
CA ALA A 52 6.85 -1.77 -6.94
C ALA A 52 6.64 -3.24 -7.27
N GLY A 53 6.46 -4.09 -6.27
CA GLY A 53 6.22 -5.51 -6.51
C GLY A 53 4.78 -5.90 -6.70
N VAL A 54 3.85 -4.94 -6.67
CA VAL A 54 2.45 -5.24 -6.89
C VAL A 54 2.22 -5.48 -8.36
N THR A 55 1.69 -6.65 -8.70
CA THR A 55 1.50 -7.05 -10.09
C THR A 55 0.09 -6.85 -10.58
N HIS A 56 -0.89 -6.86 -9.67
CA HIS A 56 -2.28 -6.65 -10.00
C HIS A 56 -2.91 -5.86 -8.87
N ALA A 57 -3.78 -4.94 -9.20
CA ALA A 57 -4.50 -4.19 -8.18
C ALA A 57 -5.84 -3.74 -8.74
N ASP A 58 -6.84 -3.70 -7.89
CA ASP A 58 -8.16 -3.20 -8.25
C ASP A 58 -8.57 -2.14 -7.24
N SER A 59 -9.82 -1.75 -7.25
CA SER A 59 -10.27 -0.69 -6.35
C SER A 59 -10.17 -1.09 -4.89
N ALA A 60 -10.32 -2.38 -4.58
CA ALA A 60 -10.14 -2.82 -3.20
C ALA A 60 -8.67 -2.69 -2.80
N GLY A 61 -7.75 -2.92 -3.73
CA GLY A 61 -6.34 -2.70 -3.46
C GLY A 61 -6.04 -1.24 -3.20
N LEU A 62 -6.66 -0.36 -3.98
CA LEU A 62 -6.49 1.07 -3.73
C LEU A 62 -7.02 1.44 -2.35
N ALA A 63 -8.17 0.91 -1.98
CA ALA A 63 -8.72 1.18 -0.65
C ALA A 63 -7.79 0.70 0.45
N CYS A 64 -7.12 -0.42 0.23
CA CYS A 64 -6.15 -0.93 1.18
C CYS A 64 -5.00 0.06 1.37
N VAL A 65 -4.47 0.59 0.26
CA VAL A 65 -3.39 1.56 0.33
C VAL A 65 -3.84 2.81 1.08
N ILE A 66 -5.04 3.30 0.78
CA ILE A 66 -5.56 4.47 1.47
C ILE A 66 -5.67 4.20 2.96
N ALA A 67 -6.16 3.03 3.33
CA ALA A 67 -6.33 2.70 4.73
C ALA A 67 -4.98 2.60 5.45
N LEU A 68 -3.96 2.12 4.78
CA LEU A 68 -2.63 2.05 5.39
C LEU A 68 -2.05 3.45 5.60
N VAL A 69 -2.22 4.32 4.62
CA VAL A 69 -1.77 5.70 4.77
C VAL A 69 -2.51 6.37 5.91
N ALA A 70 -3.81 6.14 6.02
CA ALA A 70 -4.59 6.72 7.11
C ALA A 70 -4.15 6.19 8.46
N ALA A 71 -3.82 4.90 8.54
CA ALA A 71 -3.36 4.32 9.79
C ALA A 71 -2.03 4.95 10.23
N ALA A 72 -1.13 5.18 9.27
CA ALA A 72 0.14 5.81 9.60
C ALA A 72 -0.08 7.26 10.05
N ASN A 73 -0.98 7.96 9.39
CA ASN A 73 -1.28 9.33 9.76
C ASN A 73 -1.83 9.42 11.19
N ARG A 74 -2.67 8.47 11.57
CA ARG A 74 -3.19 8.48 12.94
C ARG A 74 -2.11 8.25 13.97
N SER A 75 -1.01 7.66 13.56
CA SER A 75 0.13 7.46 14.45
C SER A 75 1.14 8.60 14.35
N GLY A 76 0.80 9.66 13.65
CA GLY A 76 1.69 10.80 13.53
C GLY A 76 2.76 10.65 12.47
N ARG A 77 2.64 9.67 11.57
CA ARG A 77 3.63 9.46 10.54
C ARG A 77 3.06 9.71 9.18
N ARG A 78 3.91 10.14 8.27
CA ARG A 78 3.53 10.26 6.91
C ARG A 78 4.11 9.10 6.17
N LEU A 79 3.30 8.35 5.45
CA LEU A 79 3.74 7.19 4.71
C LEU A 79 3.85 7.60 3.25
N ARG A 80 5.07 7.64 2.73
CA ARG A 80 5.30 7.99 1.35
C ARG A 80 5.24 6.76 0.49
N ILE A 81 4.56 6.84 -0.63
CA ILE A 81 4.38 5.70 -1.50
C ILE A 81 5.42 5.74 -2.60
N ALA A 82 6.12 4.64 -2.78
CA ALA A 82 7.10 4.49 -3.83
C ALA A 82 6.69 3.35 -4.73
N GLY A 83 7.10 3.41 -5.99
CA GLY A 83 6.87 2.29 -6.89
C GLY A 83 5.42 2.12 -7.30
N TRP A 84 4.67 3.22 -7.46
CA TRP A 84 3.29 3.11 -7.89
C TRP A 84 3.17 2.27 -9.15
N PRO A 85 2.38 1.19 -9.11
CA PRO A 85 2.03 0.53 -10.36
C PRO A 85 1.16 1.48 -11.18
N GLU A 86 1.36 1.45 -12.50
CA GLU A 86 0.69 2.43 -13.31
C GLU A 86 -0.83 2.30 -13.24
N GLY A 87 -1.33 1.08 -13.23
CA GLY A 87 -2.77 0.90 -13.14
C GLY A 87 -3.35 1.43 -11.84
N LEU A 88 -2.61 1.28 -10.76
CA LEU A 88 -3.07 1.75 -9.48
C LEU A 88 -3.02 3.27 -9.42
N ARG A 89 -2.00 3.87 -9.99
CA ARG A 89 -1.93 5.32 -10.03
C ARG A 89 -3.05 5.89 -10.88
N ALA A 90 -3.35 5.26 -12.02
CA ALA A 90 -4.44 5.73 -12.86
C ALA A 90 -5.77 5.64 -12.13
N LEU A 91 -5.97 4.56 -11.38
CA LEU A 91 -7.20 4.40 -10.64
C LEU A 91 -7.32 5.46 -9.54
N ALA A 92 -6.23 5.78 -8.88
CA ALA A 92 -6.24 6.81 -7.86
C ALA A 92 -6.60 8.16 -8.46
N GLU A 93 -6.12 8.43 -9.66
CA GLU A 93 -6.44 9.70 -10.31
C GLU A 93 -7.90 9.76 -10.70
N VAL A 94 -8.45 8.68 -11.22
CA VAL A 94 -9.85 8.64 -11.60
C VAL A 94 -10.75 8.82 -10.38
N CYS A 95 -10.37 8.25 -9.25
CA CYS A 95 -11.15 8.36 -8.04
C CYS A 95 -10.87 9.65 -7.27
N ASP A 96 -9.95 10.46 -7.78
CA ASP A 96 -9.63 11.76 -7.20
C ASP A 96 -9.08 11.64 -5.78
N VAL A 97 -8.29 10.62 -5.56
CA VAL A 97 -7.66 10.41 -4.25
C VAL A 97 -6.15 10.45 -4.31
N ALA A 98 -5.60 10.80 -5.47
CA ALA A 98 -4.15 10.77 -5.60
C ALA A 98 -3.49 11.73 -4.62
N THR A 99 -4.08 12.89 -4.39
CA THR A 99 -3.48 13.85 -3.48
C THR A 99 -3.52 13.38 -2.04
N LEU A 100 -4.45 12.51 -1.71
CA LEU A 100 -4.50 11.97 -0.36
C LEU A 100 -3.35 11.03 -0.11
N LEU A 101 -2.83 10.43 -1.17
CA LEU A 101 -1.81 9.41 -1.04
C LEU A 101 -0.41 9.95 -1.24
N GLU A 102 -0.29 11.25 -1.61
CA GLU A 102 1.01 11.83 -1.78
C GLU A 102 1.20 12.83 -0.70
N PRO A 103 1.83 12.47 0.33
CA PRO A 103 1.85 13.26 1.49
C PRO A 103 2.43 14.59 1.30
N GLU A 104 3.13 14.99 0.51
CA GLU A 104 3.60 16.17 0.47
C GLU A 104 3.75 16.87 -0.38
N THR A 105 3.70 17.44 -0.69
CA THR A 105 3.86 18.07 -1.60
C THR A 105 3.75 19.33 -1.40
N GLN A 106 3.62 19.86 -0.74
CA GLN A 106 3.46 21.05 -0.69
C GLN A 106 4.28 21.84 -0.61
N PRO A 107 4.42 22.53 -1.08
CA PRO A 107 5.29 23.35 -1.20
C PRO A 107 5.13 24.16 -0.21
N ALA A 108 5.32 24.49 0.20
CA ALA A 108 5.25 25.24 1.14
C ALA A 108 4.87 26.28 1.06
#